data_7272a86a0295788d92cce9c8ccbfa6eb
#
_entry.id   7272a86a0295788d92cce9c8ccbfa6eb
#
_cell.length_a   1.000
_cell.length_b   1.000
_cell.length_c   1.000
_cell.angle_alpha   90.00
_cell.angle_beta   90.00
_cell.angle_gamma   90.00
#
_symmetry.space_group_name_H-M   'P 1'
#
loop_
_entity.id
_entity.type
_entity.pdbx_description
1 polymer ?
#
loop_
_entity_poly.entity_id
_entity_poly.type
_entity_poly.pdbx_seq_one_letter_code
_entity_poly.pdbx_strand_id
1 'polypeptide(L)'
;TRYLGEKIMYYQTTYKSPLGILYLVSNEENLIGLWLEGQKYFQATLKEEPINNDQIEILQKTKNWLDRYFKGEKPDIKELSLKPQGSLFRQEVWKLLCEIPYGEVTTYGKIAKVVAQKLHKEKMSGQAVGNAVGHNPISIIIPCHRVVGTSGSLTGYAGGIDKKIALLKHEGVDMTHYFIPKNR
;
A
#
# COMPACT_ATOMS: atom_id res chain seq x y z
N THR A 1 14.88 25.32 5.17
CA THR A 1 14.45 26.01 3.94
C THR A 1 15.08 25.34 2.73
N ARG A 2 14.28 25.08 1.72
CA ARG A 2 14.75 24.48 0.50
C ARG A 2 15.24 25.56 -0.45
N TYR A 3 16.38 25.32 -1.07
CA TYR A 3 16.92 26.27 -2.04
C TYR A 3 16.29 26.06 -3.41
N LEU A 4 16.13 27.15 -4.17
CA LEU A 4 15.68 27.09 -5.55
C LEU A 4 16.66 26.27 -6.39
N GLY A 5 16.13 25.37 -7.19
CA GLY A 5 16.93 24.49 -8.05
C GLY A 5 17.38 23.20 -7.41
N GLU A 6 17.09 23.00 -6.13
CA GLU A 6 17.38 21.73 -5.47
C GLU A 6 16.46 20.65 -6.02
N LYS A 7 17.05 19.56 -6.53
CA LYS A 7 16.26 18.45 -7.09
C LYS A 7 15.84 17.46 -6.02
N ILE A 8 14.62 16.93 -6.18
CA ILE A 8 14.18 15.78 -5.41
C ILE A 8 14.81 14.56 -6.04
N MET A 9 15.53 13.77 -5.23
CA MET A 9 16.20 12.56 -5.70
C MET A 9 15.47 11.34 -5.21
N TYR A 10 15.05 10.50 -6.15
CA TYR A 10 14.47 9.19 -5.84
C TYR A 10 15.40 8.12 -6.38
N TYR A 11 15.47 7.02 -5.65
CA TYR A 11 16.25 5.84 -6.03
C TYR A 11 15.33 4.65 -6.18
N GLN A 12 15.62 3.80 -7.13
CA GLN A 12 14.75 2.69 -7.47
C GLN A 12 15.54 1.39 -7.58
N THR A 13 14.91 0.32 -7.11
CA THR A 13 15.35 -1.04 -7.40
C THR A 13 14.14 -1.89 -7.68
N THR A 14 14.36 -3.09 -8.21
CA THR A 14 13.28 -4.05 -8.45
C THR A 14 13.44 -5.25 -7.55
N TYR A 15 12.33 -5.96 -7.34
CA TYR A 15 12.27 -7.13 -6.49
C TYR A 15 11.38 -8.18 -7.16
N LYS A 16 11.90 -9.39 -7.35
CA LYS A 16 11.12 -10.49 -7.91
C LYS A 16 10.34 -11.15 -6.79
N SER A 17 9.01 -11.04 -6.85
CA SER A 17 8.14 -11.61 -5.84
C SER A 17 7.29 -12.72 -6.45
N PRO A 18 6.58 -13.52 -5.61
CA PRO A 18 5.60 -14.46 -6.11
C PRO A 18 4.47 -13.81 -6.92
N LEU A 19 4.28 -12.50 -6.78
CA LEU A 19 3.26 -11.75 -7.51
C LEU A 19 3.80 -11.07 -8.77
N GLY A 20 5.08 -11.28 -9.08
CA GLY A 20 5.74 -10.62 -10.19
C GLY A 20 6.71 -9.57 -9.70
N ILE A 21 7.14 -8.71 -10.61
CA ILE A 21 8.16 -7.71 -10.31
C ILE A 21 7.54 -6.56 -9.51
N LEU A 22 8.20 -6.20 -8.42
CA LEU A 22 7.85 -5.03 -7.61
C LEU A 22 8.91 -3.95 -7.84
N TYR A 23 8.45 -2.70 -7.93
CA TYR A 23 9.31 -1.53 -8.04
C TYR A 23 9.34 -0.81 -6.72
N LEU A 24 10.54 -0.72 -6.13
CA LEU A 24 10.76 -0.10 -4.82
C LEU A 24 11.45 1.24 -5.05
N VAL A 25 10.85 2.31 -4.52
CA VAL A 25 11.38 3.66 -4.69
C VAL A 25 11.56 4.31 -3.33
N SER A 26 12.70 4.97 -3.14
CA SER A 26 13.02 5.65 -1.89
C SER A 26 13.71 6.99 -2.16
N ASN A 27 13.75 7.84 -1.14
CA ASN A 27 14.80 8.86 -1.05
C ASN A 27 15.96 8.22 -0.27
N GLU A 28 16.86 8.99 0.30
CA GLU A 28 18.01 8.40 1.03
C GLU A 28 17.60 7.69 2.31
N GLU A 29 16.50 8.09 2.93
CA GLU A 29 16.14 7.61 4.28
C GLU A 29 14.81 6.87 4.35
N ASN A 30 13.88 7.14 3.44
CA ASN A 30 12.52 6.66 3.54
C ASN A 30 12.06 5.92 2.28
N LEU A 31 11.27 4.88 2.48
CA LEU A 31 10.57 4.25 1.36
C LEU A 31 9.41 5.17 0.94
N ILE A 32 9.40 5.53 -0.33
CA ILE A 32 8.41 6.45 -0.92
C ILE A 32 7.33 5.68 -1.66
N GLY A 33 7.68 4.55 -2.27
CA GLY A 33 6.75 3.78 -3.04
C GLY A 33 7.14 2.33 -3.21
N LEU A 34 6.12 1.51 -3.41
CA LEU A 34 6.23 0.11 -3.80
C LEU A 34 5.04 -0.18 -4.70
N TRP A 35 5.31 -0.48 -5.97
CA TRP A 35 4.26 -0.75 -6.94
C TRP A 35 4.49 -2.10 -7.61
N LEU A 36 3.40 -2.83 -7.84
CA LEU A 36 3.46 -4.00 -8.70
C LEU A 36 3.57 -3.53 -10.15
N GLU A 37 4.34 -4.25 -10.95
CA GLU A 37 4.46 -3.94 -12.37
C GLU A 37 3.06 -3.92 -13.00
N GLY A 38 2.75 -2.82 -13.70
CA GLY A 38 1.48 -2.67 -14.39
C GLY A 38 0.28 -2.27 -13.54
N GLN A 39 0.46 -2.03 -12.23
CA GLN A 39 -0.68 -1.63 -11.42
C GLN A 39 -1.19 -0.22 -11.78
N LYS A 40 -2.44 0.04 -11.43
CA LYS A 40 -3.02 1.38 -11.56
C LYS A 40 -2.20 2.40 -10.77
N TYR A 41 -2.09 3.60 -11.30
CA TYR A 41 -1.37 4.72 -10.67
C TYR A 41 0.10 4.42 -10.40
N PHE A 42 0.68 3.56 -11.23
CA PHE A 42 2.09 3.20 -11.12
C PHE A 42 2.97 4.44 -11.08
N GLN A 43 3.74 4.59 -9.98
CA GLN A 43 4.65 5.71 -9.75
C GLN A 43 4.00 7.11 -9.85
N ALA A 44 2.67 7.19 -9.71
CA ALA A 44 1.94 8.43 -9.90
C ALA A 44 2.26 9.52 -8.86
N THR A 45 2.79 9.15 -7.70
CA THR A 45 3.15 10.11 -6.65
C THR A 45 4.54 10.71 -6.84
N LEU A 46 5.34 10.18 -7.75
CA LEU A 46 6.71 10.67 -7.96
C LEU A 46 6.70 11.98 -8.74
N LYS A 47 7.49 12.93 -8.29
CA LYS A 47 7.65 14.23 -8.94
C LYS A 47 8.82 14.28 -9.92
N GLU A 48 9.71 13.31 -9.82
CA GLU A 48 10.88 13.18 -10.66
C GLU A 48 11.09 11.73 -11.02
N GLU A 49 11.79 11.46 -12.11
CA GLU A 49 12.18 10.10 -12.49
C GLU A 49 13.13 9.51 -11.46
N PRO A 50 12.89 8.27 -11.01
CA PRO A 50 13.83 7.62 -10.09
C PRO A 50 15.08 7.17 -10.78
N ILE A 51 16.19 7.16 -10.04
CA ILE A 51 17.49 6.71 -10.51
C ILE A 51 17.71 5.28 -10.05
N ASN A 52 18.07 4.39 -10.94
CA ASN A 52 18.33 3.00 -10.58
C ASN A 52 19.57 2.93 -9.67
N ASN A 53 19.38 2.46 -8.45
CA ASN A 53 20.45 2.31 -7.49
C ASN A 53 19.99 1.35 -6.38
N ASP A 54 20.50 0.12 -6.40
CA ASP A 54 20.09 -0.89 -5.43
C ASP A 54 20.94 -0.88 -4.14
N GLN A 55 21.86 0.08 -4.01
CA GLN A 55 22.73 0.17 -2.83
C GLN A 55 22.18 1.05 -1.70
N ILE A 56 21.02 1.66 -1.90
CA ILE A 56 20.40 2.51 -0.88
C ILE A 56 19.92 1.63 0.28
N GLU A 57 20.32 2.00 1.49
CA GLU A 57 20.07 1.18 2.69
C GLU A 57 18.59 0.85 2.89
N ILE A 58 17.70 1.83 2.79
CA ILE A 58 16.26 1.58 2.99
C ILE A 58 15.71 0.62 1.92
N LEU A 59 16.23 0.65 0.69
CA LEU A 59 15.82 -0.29 -0.34
C LEU A 59 16.26 -1.71 0.00
N GLN A 60 17.46 -1.89 0.54
CA GLN A 60 17.95 -3.19 0.98
C GLN A 60 17.13 -3.71 2.16
N LYS A 61 16.81 -2.85 3.11
CA LYS A 61 15.96 -3.21 4.25
C LYS A 61 14.57 -3.65 3.77
N THR A 62 14.04 -2.96 2.77
CA THR A 62 12.72 -3.29 2.21
C THR A 62 12.75 -4.66 1.54
N LYS A 63 13.81 -4.96 0.79
CA LYS A 63 13.94 -6.30 0.18
C LYS A 63 13.99 -7.39 1.25
N ASN A 64 14.74 -7.17 2.33
CA ASN A 64 14.81 -8.12 3.44
C ASN A 64 13.44 -8.31 4.10
N TRP A 65 12.70 -7.22 4.30
CA TRP A 65 11.36 -7.27 4.85
C TRP A 65 10.43 -8.10 3.96
N LEU A 66 10.49 -7.89 2.66
CA LEU A 66 9.68 -8.63 1.68
C LEU A 66 10.07 -10.10 1.66
N ASP A 67 11.36 -10.42 1.74
CA ASP A 67 11.80 -11.82 1.82
C ASP A 67 11.16 -12.54 2.99
N ARG A 68 11.15 -11.89 4.16
CA ARG A 68 10.55 -12.46 5.37
C ARG A 68 9.03 -12.55 5.23
N TYR A 69 8.41 -11.53 4.68
CA TYR A 69 6.96 -11.52 4.44
C TYR A 69 6.54 -12.71 3.57
N PHE A 70 7.21 -12.91 2.44
CA PHE A 70 6.85 -13.97 1.51
C PHE A 70 7.24 -15.36 1.99
N LYS A 71 8.10 -15.46 2.99
CA LYS A 71 8.39 -16.74 3.66
C LYS A 71 7.34 -17.12 4.71
N GLY A 72 6.37 -16.25 4.95
CA GLY A 72 5.32 -16.49 5.93
C GLY A 72 5.65 -15.98 7.33
N GLU A 73 6.75 -15.29 7.50
CA GLU A 73 7.03 -14.55 8.71
C GLU A 73 6.13 -13.30 8.73
N LYS A 74 6.00 -12.69 9.86
CA LYS A 74 5.14 -11.51 10.01
C LYS A 74 6.01 -10.31 10.40
N PRO A 75 6.84 -9.80 9.47
CA PRO A 75 7.73 -8.70 9.82
C PRO A 75 6.93 -7.46 10.18
N ASP A 76 7.42 -6.71 11.15
CA ASP A 76 6.74 -5.51 11.63
C ASP A 76 6.97 -4.37 10.63
N ILE A 77 5.89 -3.71 10.25
CA ILE A 77 5.93 -2.55 9.37
C ILE A 77 6.78 -1.42 9.96
N LYS A 78 6.87 -1.36 11.29
CA LYS A 78 7.66 -0.33 11.99
C LYS A 78 9.17 -0.46 11.78
N GLU A 79 9.62 -1.59 11.25
CA GLU A 79 11.03 -1.74 10.89
C GLU A 79 11.44 -0.83 9.73
N LEU A 80 10.48 -0.35 8.95
CA LEU A 80 10.72 0.45 7.76
C LEU A 80 10.28 1.89 7.97
N SER A 81 11.12 2.82 7.52
CA SER A 81 10.74 4.22 7.50
C SER A 81 9.94 4.50 6.23
N LEU A 82 8.64 4.73 6.37
CA LEU A 82 7.72 4.94 5.25
C LEU A 82 7.35 6.41 5.14
N LYS A 83 7.37 6.93 3.91
CA LYS A 83 6.96 8.31 3.66
C LYS A 83 6.11 8.39 2.39
N PRO A 84 4.90 7.83 2.42
CA PRO A 84 4.01 7.92 1.27
C PRO A 84 3.59 9.38 1.04
N GLN A 85 3.54 9.79 -0.22
CA GLN A 85 3.18 11.16 -0.59
C GLN A 85 1.69 11.23 -0.91
N GLY A 86 0.98 12.16 -0.30
CA GLY A 86 -0.45 12.33 -0.55
C GLY A 86 -1.08 13.39 0.35
N SER A 87 -2.36 13.66 0.11
CA SER A 87 -3.12 14.63 0.88
C SER A 87 -3.27 14.20 2.34
N LEU A 88 -3.66 15.14 3.18
CA LEU A 88 -3.91 14.88 4.61
C LEU A 88 -4.96 13.76 4.78
N PHE A 89 -6.03 13.80 3.99
CA PHE A 89 -7.06 12.76 4.03
C PHE A 89 -6.48 11.40 3.69
N ARG A 90 -5.71 11.29 2.61
CA ARG A 90 -5.08 10.03 2.22
C ARG A 90 -4.11 9.53 3.28
N GLN A 91 -3.32 10.43 3.88
CA GLN A 91 -2.40 10.06 4.97
C GLN A 91 -3.16 9.44 6.14
N GLU A 92 -4.31 9.99 6.51
CA GLU A 92 -5.11 9.44 7.61
C GLU A 92 -5.65 8.04 7.26
N VAL A 93 -6.10 7.85 6.03
CA VAL A 93 -6.56 6.54 5.58
C VAL A 93 -5.40 5.53 5.62
N TRP A 94 -4.25 5.90 5.07
CA TRP A 94 -3.10 5.00 5.01
C TRP A 94 -2.57 4.63 6.40
N LYS A 95 -2.61 5.54 7.36
CA LYS A 95 -2.25 5.24 8.76
C LYS A 95 -3.15 4.14 9.33
N LEU A 96 -4.45 4.21 9.04
CA LEU A 96 -5.38 3.18 9.50
C LEU A 96 -5.11 1.84 8.84
N LEU A 97 -4.72 1.84 7.56
CA LEU A 97 -4.34 0.60 6.89
C LEU A 97 -3.18 -0.09 7.61
N CYS A 98 -2.21 0.71 8.06
CA CYS A 98 -1.04 0.16 8.77
C CYS A 98 -1.40 -0.51 10.09
N GLU A 99 -2.59 -0.25 10.64
CA GLU A 99 -3.05 -0.84 11.88
C GLU A 99 -3.77 -2.17 11.69
N ILE A 100 -4.06 -2.56 10.44
CA ILE A 100 -4.74 -3.83 10.17
C ILE A 100 -3.74 -4.97 10.31
N PRO A 101 -3.94 -5.89 11.27
CA PRO A 101 -2.97 -6.97 11.49
C PRO A 101 -2.87 -7.92 10.31
N TYR A 102 -1.73 -8.56 10.21
CA TYR A 102 -1.48 -9.64 9.25
C TYR A 102 -2.55 -10.72 9.41
N GLY A 103 -3.14 -11.13 8.29
CA GLY A 103 -4.16 -12.18 8.30
C GLY A 103 -5.55 -11.70 8.67
N GLU A 104 -5.73 -10.40 8.88
CA GLU A 104 -7.05 -9.84 9.21
C GLU A 104 -7.53 -8.91 8.10
N VAL A 105 -8.83 -8.67 8.09
CA VAL A 105 -9.50 -7.90 7.04
C VAL A 105 -10.43 -6.89 7.69
N THR A 106 -10.54 -5.71 7.08
CA THR A 106 -11.54 -4.72 7.47
C THR A 106 -12.34 -4.28 6.25
N THR A 107 -13.32 -3.41 6.44
CA THR A 107 -14.16 -2.93 5.36
C THR A 107 -13.98 -1.44 5.12
N TYR A 108 -14.30 -0.99 3.90
CA TYR A 108 -14.27 0.43 3.57
C TYR A 108 -15.19 1.23 4.51
N GLY A 109 -16.34 0.67 4.86
CA GLY A 109 -17.28 1.32 5.76
C GLY A 109 -16.72 1.54 7.16
N LYS A 110 -16.02 0.55 7.70
CA LYS A 110 -15.39 0.67 9.02
C LYS A 110 -14.30 1.74 9.01
N ILE A 111 -13.47 1.76 7.97
CA ILE A 111 -12.45 2.80 7.82
C ILE A 111 -13.11 4.18 7.73
N ALA A 112 -14.18 4.30 6.94
CA ALA A 112 -14.90 5.56 6.77
C ALA A 112 -15.39 6.11 8.11
N LYS A 113 -15.93 5.25 8.98
CA LYS A 113 -16.39 5.68 10.30
C LYS A 113 -15.25 6.24 11.16
N VAL A 114 -14.12 5.56 11.16
CA VAL A 114 -12.97 5.98 11.98
C VAL A 114 -12.39 7.28 11.44
N VAL A 115 -12.25 7.42 10.12
CA VAL A 115 -11.73 8.64 9.51
C VAL A 115 -12.67 9.82 9.77
N ALA A 116 -13.99 9.60 9.68
CA ALA A 116 -14.96 10.65 9.99
C ALA A 116 -14.78 11.18 11.41
N GLN A 117 -14.59 10.26 12.37
CA GLN A 117 -14.34 10.65 13.77
C GLN A 117 -13.05 11.46 13.91
N LYS A 118 -11.97 11.01 13.27
CA LYS A 118 -10.68 11.69 13.35
C LYS A 118 -10.71 13.08 12.73
N LEU A 119 -11.50 13.28 11.69
CA LEU A 119 -11.62 14.54 11.00
C LEU A 119 -12.79 15.39 11.49
N HIS A 120 -13.46 14.96 12.56
CA HIS A 120 -14.61 15.65 13.16
C HIS A 120 -15.73 15.91 12.15
N LYS A 121 -16.03 14.90 11.34
CA LYS A 121 -17.12 14.95 10.36
C LYS A 121 -18.24 13.97 10.78
N GLU A 122 -19.48 14.31 10.44
CA GLU A 122 -20.60 13.44 10.77
C GLU A 122 -20.49 12.10 10.05
N LYS A 123 -20.08 12.12 8.79
CA LYS A 123 -19.88 10.90 8.02
C LYS A 123 -18.86 11.10 6.91
N MET A 124 -18.36 9.99 6.42
CA MET A 124 -17.42 9.94 5.33
C MET A 124 -17.89 8.89 4.34
N SER A 125 -17.84 9.17 3.05
CA SER A 125 -18.29 8.20 2.06
C SER A 125 -17.28 7.06 1.93
N GLY A 126 -17.83 5.85 1.73
CA GLY A 126 -16.98 4.69 1.43
C GLY A 126 -16.25 4.85 0.11
N GLN A 127 -16.85 5.59 -0.84
CA GLN A 127 -16.21 5.87 -2.13
C GLN A 127 -14.95 6.73 -1.97
N ALA A 128 -15.00 7.75 -1.12
CA ALA A 128 -13.83 8.59 -0.85
C ALA A 128 -12.71 7.78 -0.22
N VAL A 129 -13.06 6.91 0.74
CA VAL A 129 -12.10 6.01 1.38
C VAL A 129 -11.55 5.03 0.36
N GLY A 130 -12.40 4.44 -0.47
CA GLY A 130 -11.98 3.51 -1.52
C GLY A 130 -10.99 4.15 -2.49
N ASN A 131 -11.22 5.41 -2.86
CA ASN A 131 -10.31 6.15 -3.72
C ASN A 131 -8.94 6.31 -3.04
N ALA A 132 -8.93 6.69 -1.76
CA ALA A 132 -7.68 6.85 -1.01
C ALA A 132 -6.93 5.52 -0.87
N VAL A 133 -7.65 4.43 -0.57
CA VAL A 133 -7.07 3.10 -0.48
C VAL A 133 -6.46 2.69 -1.81
N GLY A 134 -7.17 2.93 -2.91
CA GLY A 134 -6.69 2.58 -4.26
C GLY A 134 -5.47 3.37 -4.72
N HIS A 135 -5.22 4.54 -4.13
CA HIS A 135 -4.06 5.37 -4.45
C HIS A 135 -2.87 5.17 -3.51
N ASN A 136 -2.94 4.16 -2.64
CA ASN A 136 -1.83 3.83 -1.76
C ASN A 136 -0.54 3.62 -2.58
N PRO A 137 0.52 4.40 -2.34
CA PRO A 137 1.74 4.28 -3.14
C PRO A 137 2.71 3.22 -2.64
N ILE A 138 2.43 2.57 -1.50
CA ILE A 138 3.32 1.54 -0.93
C ILE A 138 2.52 0.25 -0.76
N SER A 139 2.25 -0.42 -1.88
CA SER A 139 1.46 -1.66 -1.87
C SER A 139 2.12 -2.75 -1.03
N ILE A 140 1.35 -3.68 -0.55
CA ILE A 140 1.76 -4.83 0.28
C ILE A 140 2.16 -4.42 1.70
N ILE A 141 3.12 -3.51 1.86
CA ILE A 141 3.60 -3.07 3.18
C ILE A 141 2.54 -2.24 3.87
N ILE A 142 2.00 -1.22 3.20
CA ILE A 142 0.77 -0.57 3.67
C ILE A 142 -0.37 -1.41 3.11
N PRO A 143 -1.04 -2.21 3.96
CA PRO A 143 -1.81 -3.36 3.48
C PRO A 143 -3.19 -3.04 2.94
N CYS A 144 -3.26 -2.32 1.85
CA CYS A 144 -4.55 -1.99 1.23
C CYS A 144 -5.30 -3.22 0.72
N HIS A 145 -4.60 -4.35 0.52
CA HIS A 145 -5.25 -5.61 0.17
C HIS A 145 -6.13 -6.18 1.29
N ARG A 146 -5.97 -5.70 2.53
CA ARG A 146 -6.77 -6.14 3.69
C ARG A 146 -8.08 -5.40 3.84
N VAL A 147 -8.50 -4.63 2.83
CA VAL A 147 -9.77 -3.90 2.85
C VAL A 147 -10.70 -4.48 1.81
N VAL A 148 -11.91 -4.80 2.23
CA VAL A 148 -12.93 -5.40 1.35
C VAL A 148 -14.24 -4.61 1.46
N GLY A 149 -15.15 -4.84 0.51
CA GLY A 149 -16.50 -4.28 0.59
C GLY A 149 -17.26 -4.84 1.78
N THR A 150 -18.24 -4.11 2.26
CA THR A 150 -19.03 -4.49 3.44
C THR A 150 -19.70 -5.87 3.29
N SER A 151 -20.08 -6.24 2.07
CA SER A 151 -20.71 -7.54 1.80
C SER A 151 -19.70 -8.67 1.56
N GLY A 152 -18.40 -8.37 1.60
CA GLY A 152 -17.36 -9.35 1.28
C GLY A 152 -16.86 -9.27 -0.15
N SER A 153 -17.21 -8.20 -0.87
CA SER A 153 -16.76 -8.00 -2.25
C SER A 153 -15.28 -7.68 -2.31
N LEU A 154 -14.55 -8.39 -3.18
CA LEU A 154 -13.12 -8.19 -3.40
C LEU A 154 -12.92 -7.15 -4.51
N THR A 155 -13.09 -5.88 -4.18
CA THR A 155 -12.95 -4.79 -5.15
C THR A 155 -11.80 -3.88 -4.80
N GLY A 156 -11.40 -3.06 -5.77
CA GLY A 156 -10.65 -1.85 -5.51
C GLY A 156 -9.15 -1.99 -5.31
N TYR A 157 -8.57 -3.13 -5.58
CA TYR A 157 -7.11 -3.27 -5.46
C TYR A 157 -6.42 -2.80 -6.74
N ALA A 158 -5.52 -1.83 -6.61
CA ALA A 158 -4.80 -1.25 -7.75
C ALA A 158 -3.94 -2.28 -8.49
N GLY A 159 -3.45 -3.28 -7.78
CA GLY A 159 -2.66 -4.37 -8.37
C GLY A 159 -3.47 -5.44 -9.08
N GLY A 160 -4.80 -5.37 -8.97
CA GLY A 160 -5.70 -6.35 -9.57
C GLY A 160 -6.25 -7.34 -8.55
N ILE A 161 -7.45 -7.85 -8.81
CA ILE A 161 -8.14 -8.73 -7.87
C ILE A 161 -7.36 -10.04 -7.63
N ASP A 162 -6.73 -10.57 -8.67
CA ASP A 162 -5.93 -11.79 -8.55
C ASP A 162 -4.77 -11.62 -7.55
N LYS A 163 -4.13 -10.47 -7.55
CA LYS A 163 -3.04 -10.17 -6.61
C LYS A 163 -3.58 -9.99 -5.20
N LYS A 164 -4.73 -9.35 -5.06
CA LYS A 164 -5.40 -9.18 -3.77
C LYS A 164 -5.72 -10.54 -3.14
N ILE A 165 -6.30 -11.43 -3.93
CA ILE A 165 -6.62 -12.79 -3.48
C ILE A 165 -5.35 -13.53 -3.08
N ALA A 166 -4.29 -13.44 -3.89
CA ALA A 166 -3.02 -14.12 -3.60
C ALA A 166 -2.43 -13.64 -2.28
N LEU A 167 -2.47 -12.33 -2.01
CA LEU A 167 -1.95 -11.78 -0.76
C LEU A 167 -2.78 -12.22 0.45
N LEU A 168 -4.10 -12.18 0.34
CA LEU A 168 -4.96 -12.61 1.44
C LEU A 168 -4.78 -14.09 1.74
N LYS A 169 -4.69 -14.93 0.71
CA LYS A 169 -4.41 -16.35 0.89
C LYS A 169 -3.04 -16.58 1.51
N HIS A 170 -2.05 -15.84 1.07
CA HIS A 170 -0.70 -15.93 1.63
C HIS A 170 -0.72 -15.65 3.13
N GLU A 171 -1.54 -14.71 3.56
CA GLU A 171 -1.66 -14.34 4.96
C GLU A 171 -2.56 -15.26 5.75
N GLY A 172 -3.12 -16.30 5.12
CA GLY A 172 -3.94 -17.30 5.80
C GLY A 172 -5.40 -16.90 6.00
N VAL A 173 -5.87 -15.89 5.28
CA VAL A 173 -7.27 -15.46 5.38
C VAL A 173 -8.18 -16.52 4.77
N ASP A 174 -9.24 -16.91 5.48
CA ASP A 174 -10.26 -17.81 4.95
C ASP A 174 -11.10 -17.04 3.93
N MET A 175 -11.02 -17.45 2.67
CA MET A 175 -11.66 -16.76 1.56
C MET A 175 -13.12 -17.15 1.33
N THR A 176 -13.68 -18.04 2.17
CA THR A 176 -15.03 -18.57 2.00
C THR A 176 -16.11 -17.51 1.88
N HIS A 177 -15.96 -16.41 2.63
CA HIS A 177 -16.97 -15.36 2.71
C HIS A 177 -16.73 -14.18 1.76
N TYR A 178 -15.72 -14.30 0.89
CA TYR A 178 -15.38 -13.22 -0.03
C TYR A 178 -15.63 -13.65 -1.47
N PHE A 179 -15.94 -12.69 -2.32
CA PHE A 179 -16.30 -13.00 -3.69
C PHE A 179 -15.84 -11.91 -4.65
N ILE A 180 -15.67 -12.31 -5.91
CA ILE A 180 -15.35 -11.38 -6.99
C ILE A 180 -16.67 -10.83 -7.52
N PRO A 181 -16.86 -9.49 -7.55
CA PRO A 181 -18.10 -8.92 -8.05
C PRO A 181 -18.30 -9.23 -9.53
N LYS A 182 -19.53 -9.53 -9.94
CA LYS A 182 -19.85 -9.92 -11.32
C LYS A 182 -19.76 -8.74 -12.28
N ASN A 183 -20.18 -7.57 -11.82
CA ASN A 183 -20.19 -6.35 -12.64
C ASN A 183 -19.14 -5.39 -12.13
N ARG A 184 -18.22 -5.02 -13.00
CA ARG A 184 -17.08 -4.18 -12.66
C ARG A 184 -16.89 -3.10 -13.67
#